data_241ff3e1c3e0e71ca2f9097709ee1f29
#
_entry.id   241ff3e1c3e0e71ca2f9097709ee1f29
#
_cell.length_a   1.000
_cell.length_b   1.000
_cell.length_c   1.000
_cell.angle_alpha   90.00
_cell.angle_beta   90.00
_cell.angle_gamma   90.00
#
_symmetry.space_group_name_H-M   'P 1'
#
loop_
_entity.id
_entity.type
_entity.pdbx_description
1 polymer ?
#
loop_
_entity_poly.entity_id
_entity_poly.type
_entity_poly.pdbx_seq_one_letter_code
_entity_poly.pdbx_strand_id
1 'polypeptide(L)'
;GLNRVKLLSVTEPDGPERLALHTLTPPDFAYADGVDYTQLGPLADISAREPYQPQAAQGYAALARAQLEDQGVHFPVKVLMPYHPSDAGWALEAQVAKQQLEELLGSDFIEVVLEAGPSTGFISAVRVSGRYCLMKCNWGPDYADPETYTDPFLPAEGGFNAPELAEEYRLGDTGRYETLLAQAQAQTESRRARYEAFARAEAFLIDEALVIPYARGTGSYWACRVNPLEGAYSPFGLVRYKGMRLYDQPLTRDDYGRALKAWRLERTRRLQEAEA
;
A
#
# COMPACT_ATOMS: atom_id res chain seq x y z
N GLY A 1 -14.92 3.76 -2.24
CA GLY A 1 -15.42 4.92 -2.98
C GLY A 1 -14.37 5.56 -3.91
N LEU A 2 -13.08 5.43 -3.65
CA LEU A 2 -12.01 5.96 -4.50
C LEU A 2 -11.76 5.06 -5.71
N ASN A 3 -11.87 5.61 -6.92
CA ASN A 3 -11.41 4.95 -8.15
C ASN A 3 -9.90 5.14 -8.28
N ARG A 4 -9.13 4.15 -7.84
CA ARG A 4 -7.65 4.19 -7.81
C ARG A 4 -7.05 4.30 -9.21
N VAL A 5 -7.63 3.66 -10.20
CA VAL A 5 -7.16 3.72 -11.59
C VAL A 5 -7.33 5.15 -12.15
N LYS A 6 -8.51 5.77 -11.94
CA LYS A 6 -8.73 7.17 -12.33
C LYS A 6 -7.79 8.11 -11.58
N LEU A 7 -7.51 7.83 -10.30
CA LEU A 7 -6.58 8.63 -9.49
C LEU A 7 -5.14 8.53 -10.01
N LEU A 8 -4.69 7.31 -10.32
CA LEU A 8 -3.35 7.06 -10.87
C LEU A 8 -3.17 7.59 -12.29
N SER A 9 -4.22 7.63 -13.10
CA SER A 9 -4.13 8.07 -14.50
C SER A 9 -3.66 9.52 -14.69
N VAL A 10 -3.71 10.34 -13.63
CA VAL A 10 -3.24 11.74 -13.69
C VAL A 10 -1.72 11.87 -13.60
N THR A 11 -1.06 10.87 -13.01
CA THR A 11 0.41 10.82 -12.90
C THR A 11 1.02 9.72 -13.75
N GLU A 12 0.28 8.65 -14.00
CA GLU A 12 0.71 7.44 -14.70
C GLU A 12 -0.33 7.06 -15.79
N PRO A 13 -0.40 7.83 -16.90
CA PRO A 13 -1.43 7.62 -17.92
C PRO A 13 -1.28 6.31 -18.69
N ASP A 14 -0.07 5.74 -18.73
CA ASP A 14 0.23 4.53 -19.50
C ASP A 14 0.01 3.24 -18.68
N GLY A 15 -1.24 2.83 -18.52
CA GLY A 15 -1.63 1.58 -17.85
C GLY A 15 -1.66 1.67 -16.32
N PRO A 16 -2.39 2.65 -15.76
CA PRO A 16 -2.51 2.86 -14.30
C PRO A 16 -3.07 1.65 -13.56
N GLU A 17 -3.89 0.83 -14.23
CA GLU A 17 -4.46 -0.40 -13.66
C GLU A 17 -3.39 -1.42 -13.23
N ARG A 18 -2.20 -1.40 -13.85
CA ARG A 18 -1.10 -2.30 -13.48
C ARG A 18 -0.40 -1.90 -12.18
N LEU A 19 -0.64 -0.68 -11.72
CA LEU A 19 -0.03 -0.12 -10.52
C LEU A 19 -0.97 -0.18 -9.33
N ALA A 20 -2.28 -0.17 -9.57
CA ALA A 20 -3.28 -0.20 -8.51
C ALA A 20 -3.15 -1.49 -7.68
N LEU A 21 -3.11 -1.33 -6.36
CA LEU A 21 -2.99 -2.43 -5.41
C LEU A 21 -4.33 -2.71 -4.74
N HIS A 22 -4.60 -3.98 -4.47
CA HIS A 22 -5.74 -4.44 -3.65
C HIS A 22 -5.32 -4.70 -2.20
N THR A 23 -4.05 -4.97 -1.99
CA THR A 23 -3.42 -5.33 -0.71
C THR A 23 -2.26 -4.37 -0.42
N LEU A 24 -1.84 -4.25 0.84
CA LEU A 24 -0.67 -3.46 1.23
C LEU A 24 0.61 -4.12 0.73
N THR A 25 0.74 -5.40 0.98
CA THR A 25 1.83 -6.21 0.41
C THR A 25 1.58 -6.38 -1.08
N PRO A 26 2.49 -5.93 -1.95
CA PRO A 26 2.33 -6.08 -3.39
C PRO A 26 2.34 -7.54 -3.84
N PRO A 27 1.63 -7.89 -4.92
CA PRO A 27 1.79 -9.19 -5.56
C PRO A 27 3.25 -9.45 -5.94
N ASP A 28 3.64 -10.70 -5.97
CA ASP A 28 5.01 -11.16 -6.26
C ASP A 28 6.07 -10.81 -5.20
N PHE A 29 5.67 -10.30 -4.04
CA PHE A 29 6.61 -9.96 -2.96
C PHE A 29 7.05 -11.19 -2.16
N ALA A 30 6.12 -12.03 -1.73
CA ALA A 30 6.37 -13.20 -0.90
C ALA A 30 5.52 -14.41 -1.33
N TYR A 31 6.07 -15.60 -1.11
CA TYR A 31 5.42 -16.86 -1.46
C TYR A 31 5.53 -17.88 -0.32
N ALA A 32 4.49 -18.69 -0.15
CA ALA A 32 4.50 -19.89 0.67
C ALA A 32 3.90 -21.04 -0.13
N ASP A 33 4.61 -22.18 -0.21
CA ASP A 33 4.21 -23.38 -0.95
C ASP A 33 3.83 -23.07 -2.42
N GLY A 34 4.57 -22.16 -3.07
CA GLY A 34 4.30 -21.72 -4.45
C GLY A 34 3.09 -20.79 -4.62
N VAL A 35 2.40 -20.43 -3.53
CA VAL A 35 1.25 -19.52 -3.54
C VAL A 35 1.70 -18.11 -3.16
N ASP A 36 1.32 -17.12 -3.96
CA ASP A 36 1.58 -15.71 -3.66
C ASP A 36 0.87 -15.31 -2.35
N TYR A 37 1.53 -14.51 -1.53
CA TYR A 37 1.01 -14.05 -0.24
C TYR A 37 -0.35 -13.37 -0.37
N THR A 38 -0.57 -12.58 -1.43
CA THR A 38 -1.85 -11.89 -1.67
C THR A 38 -3.01 -12.84 -1.97
N GLN A 39 -2.72 -14.13 -2.17
CA GLN A 39 -3.70 -15.19 -2.39
C GLN A 39 -3.89 -16.08 -1.16
N LEU A 40 -3.33 -15.71 0.00
CA LEU A 40 -3.46 -16.46 1.25
C LEU A 40 -4.59 -15.90 2.13
N GLY A 41 -5.33 -16.80 2.75
CA GLY A 41 -6.37 -16.46 3.71
C GLY A 41 -7.35 -15.40 3.19
N PRO A 42 -7.75 -14.41 4.01
CA PRO A 42 -8.72 -13.39 3.60
C PRO A 42 -8.21 -12.43 2.51
N LEU A 43 -6.89 -12.35 2.28
CA LEU A 43 -6.36 -11.51 1.20
C LEU A 43 -6.74 -12.02 -0.19
N ALA A 44 -6.98 -13.32 -0.35
CA ALA A 44 -7.47 -13.88 -1.60
C ALA A 44 -8.82 -13.25 -2.01
N ASP A 45 -9.74 -13.13 -1.05
CA ASP A 45 -11.05 -12.51 -1.28
C ASP A 45 -10.91 -11.00 -1.55
N ILE A 46 -10.02 -10.31 -0.82
CA ILE A 46 -9.73 -8.89 -1.04
C ILE A 46 -9.14 -8.67 -2.43
N SER A 47 -8.20 -9.52 -2.85
CA SER A 47 -7.57 -9.44 -4.17
C SER A 47 -8.55 -9.70 -5.32
N ALA A 48 -9.57 -10.51 -5.09
CA ALA A 48 -10.61 -10.84 -6.07
C ALA A 48 -11.75 -9.80 -6.14
N ARG A 49 -11.88 -8.93 -5.13
CA ARG A 49 -12.94 -7.91 -5.09
C ARG A 49 -12.75 -6.87 -6.19
N GLU A 50 -13.87 -6.41 -6.77
CA GLU A 50 -13.88 -5.17 -7.55
C GLU A 50 -13.45 -4.00 -6.64
N PRO A 51 -12.33 -3.29 -6.96
CA PRO A 51 -11.78 -2.29 -6.06
C PRO A 51 -12.58 -1.00 -5.99
N TYR A 52 -13.44 -0.73 -6.98
CA TYR A 52 -14.29 0.46 -7.03
C TYR A 52 -15.76 0.09 -6.94
N GLN A 53 -16.35 0.33 -5.78
CA GLN A 53 -17.74 -0.04 -5.46
C GLN A 53 -18.54 1.21 -5.05
N PRO A 54 -18.90 2.08 -6.00
CA PRO A 54 -19.52 3.37 -5.70
C PRO A 54 -20.88 3.22 -4.99
N GLN A 55 -21.69 2.24 -5.34
CA GLN A 55 -22.99 2.00 -4.70
C GLN A 55 -22.82 1.58 -3.23
N ALA A 56 -21.87 0.71 -2.94
CA ALA A 56 -21.57 0.33 -1.55
C ALA A 56 -21.07 1.54 -0.74
N ALA A 57 -20.20 2.36 -1.33
CA ALA A 57 -19.68 3.57 -0.69
C ALA A 57 -20.81 4.57 -0.37
N GLN A 58 -21.75 4.76 -1.28
CA GLN A 58 -22.95 5.60 -1.04
C GLN A 58 -23.84 5.03 0.06
N GLY A 59 -23.99 3.70 0.12
CA GLY A 59 -24.73 3.04 1.20
C GLY A 59 -24.10 3.28 2.57
N TYR A 60 -22.77 3.13 2.69
CA TYR A 60 -22.04 3.44 3.92
C TYR A 60 -22.12 4.93 4.28
N ALA A 61 -22.04 5.83 3.30
CA ALA A 61 -22.18 7.27 3.53
C ALA A 61 -23.56 7.63 4.09
N ALA A 62 -24.63 7.00 3.57
CA ALA A 62 -25.98 7.22 4.09
C ALA A 62 -26.12 6.74 5.54
N LEU A 63 -25.54 5.58 5.89
CA LEU A 63 -25.52 5.07 7.27
C LEU A 63 -24.73 6.00 8.19
N ALA A 64 -23.55 6.42 7.76
CA ALA A 64 -22.69 7.34 8.52
C ALA A 64 -23.40 8.69 8.74
N ARG A 65 -24.06 9.22 7.70
CA ARG A 65 -24.84 10.47 7.82
C ARG A 65 -25.89 10.36 8.91
N ALA A 66 -26.70 9.30 8.89
CA ALA A 66 -27.74 9.09 9.89
C ALA A 66 -27.18 9.01 11.31
N GLN A 67 -26.08 8.28 11.51
CA GLN A 67 -25.42 8.16 12.81
C GLN A 67 -24.86 9.50 13.31
N LEU A 68 -24.31 10.31 12.42
CA LEU A 68 -23.75 11.62 12.75
C LEU A 68 -24.85 12.65 13.02
N GLU A 69 -26.00 12.58 12.30
CA GLU A 69 -27.20 13.39 12.56
C GLU A 69 -27.74 13.12 13.97
N ASP A 70 -27.82 11.86 14.35
CA ASP A 70 -28.26 11.46 15.71
C ASP A 70 -27.32 11.99 16.80
N GLN A 71 -26.05 12.23 16.47
CA GLN A 71 -25.06 12.83 17.37
C GLN A 71 -25.03 14.37 17.32
N GLY A 72 -25.89 14.98 16.51
CA GLY A 72 -25.96 16.44 16.36
C GLY A 72 -24.81 17.06 15.56
N VAL A 73 -24.14 16.28 14.72
CA VAL A 73 -23.05 16.77 13.87
C VAL A 73 -23.60 17.65 12.75
N HIS A 74 -22.96 18.80 12.52
CA HIS A 74 -23.29 19.69 11.42
C HIS A 74 -22.58 19.28 10.11
N PHE A 75 -23.29 19.38 9.00
CA PHE A 75 -22.77 19.06 7.67
C PHE A 75 -22.47 20.32 6.85
N PRO A 76 -21.52 20.25 5.88
CA PRO A 76 -20.68 19.08 5.58
C PRO A 76 -19.62 18.80 6.65
N VAL A 77 -19.31 17.51 6.87
CA VAL A 77 -18.19 17.11 7.71
C VAL A 77 -16.89 17.43 6.99
N LYS A 78 -15.95 18.09 7.68
CA LYS A 78 -14.64 18.43 7.11
C LYS A 78 -13.67 17.25 7.23
N VAL A 79 -13.21 16.76 6.06
CA VAL A 79 -12.22 15.69 5.94
C VAL A 79 -10.86 16.31 5.60
N LEU A 80 -10.01 16.50 6.60
CA LEU A 80 -8.69 17.10 6.40
C LEU A 80 -7.77 16.11 5.67
N MET A 81 -7.25 16.54 4.52
CA MET A 81 -6.33 15.78 3.69
C MET A 81 -5.06 16.59 3.40
N PRO A 82 -4.00 16.44 4.19
CA PRO A 82 -2.71 17.06 3.90
C PRO A 82 -2.08 16.44 2.65
N TYR A 83 -1.37 17.27 1.87
CA TYR A 83 -0.63 16.82 0.70
C TYR A 83 0.80 17.37 0.64
N HIS A 84 1.70 16.70 -0.06
CA HIS A 84 3.09 17.09 -0.23
C HIS A 84 3.20 18.19 -1.30
N PRO A 85 3.51 19.45 -0.94
CA PRO A 85 3.46 20.58 -1.87
C PRO A 85 4.59 20.57 -2.91
N SER A 86 5.71 19.93 -2.60
CA SER A 86 6.86 19.86 -3.53
C SER A 86 6.78 18.69 -4.52
N ASP A 87 5.78 17.84 -4.40
CA ASP A 87 5.49 16.77 -5.36
C ASP A 87 4.21 17.10 -6.11
N ALA A 88 4.37 17.54 -7.35
CA ALA A 88 3.24 17.94 -8.20
C ALA A 88 2.25 16.80 -8.46
N GLY A 89 2.74 15.55 -8.51
CA GLY A 89 1.90 14.35 -8.66
C GLY A 89 1.00 14.17 -7.45
N TRP A 90 1.53 14.27 -6.24
CA TRP A 90 0.73 14.14 -5.02
C TRP A 90 -0.30 15.25 -4.86
N ALA A 91 0.07 16.49 -5.21
CA ALA A 91 -0.85 17.61 -5.17
C ALA A 91 -2.02 17.41 -6.15
N LEU A 92 -1.74 16.92 -7.36
CA LEU A 92 -2.75 16.64 -8.36
C LEU A 92 -3.66 15.47 -7.95
N GLU A 93 -3.08 14.38 -7.46
CA GLU A 93 -3.85 13.25 -6.94
C GLU A 93 -4.76 13.64 -5.77
N ALA A 94 -4.29 14.51 -4.87
CA ALA A 94 -5.12 15.02 -3.76
C ALA A 94 -6.35 15.79 -4.27
N GLN A 95 -6.19 16.60 -5.33
CA GLN A 95 -7.31 17.30 -5.96
C GLN A 95 -8.31 16.34 -6.59
N VAL A 96 -7.83 15.32 -7.29
CA VAL A 96 -8.69 14.29 -7.90
C VAL A 96 -9.39 13.45 -6.85
N ALA A 97 -8.70 13.11 -5.74
CA ALA A 97 -9.31 12.40 -4.62
C ALA A 97 -10.44 13.22 -3.98
N LYS A 98 -10.21 14.52 -3.73
CA LYS A 98 -11.24 15.46 -3.27
C LYS A 98 -12.45 15.44 -4.20
N GLN A 99 -12.23 15.64 -5.49
CA GLN A 99 -13.30 15.66 -6.46
C GLN A 99 -14.10 14.36 -6.46
N GLN A 100 -13.42 13.21 -6.51
CA GLN A 100 -14.10 11.90 -6.52
C GLN A 100 -14.95 11.67 -5.29
N LEU A 101 -14.43 12.02 -4.10
CA LEU A 101 -15.14 11.80 -2.83
C LEU A 101 -16.34 12.72 -2.72
N GLU A 102 -16.21 14.01 -3.02
CA GLU A 102 -17.30 14.98 -2.94
C GLU A 102 -18.39 14.73 -4.00
N GLU A 103 -18.01 14.34 -5.23
CA GLU A 103 -18.97 13.95 -6.27
C GLU A 103 -19.73 12.66 -5.93
N LEU A 104 -19.05 11.68 -5.33
CA LEU A 104 -19.66 10.38 -5.03
C LEU A 104 -20.53 10.42 -3.78
N LEU A 105 -20.05 11.06 -2.71
CA LEU A 105 -20.67 10.99 -1.39
C LEU A 105 -21.57 12.20 -1.11
N GLY A 106 -21.46 13.26 -1.91
CA GLY A 106 -22.21 14.50 -1.78
C GLY A 106 -21.41 15.59 -1.06
N SER A 107 -21.26 16.75 -1.70
CA SER A 107 -20.60 17.93 -1.11
C SER A 107 -21.40 18.58 0.03
N ASP A 108 -22.67 18.20 0.19
CA ASP A 108 -23.50 18.52 1.33
C ASP A 108 -23.26 17.57 2.53
N PHE A 109 -22.63 16.43 2.31
CA PHE A 109 -22.26 15.47 3.36
C PHE A 109 -20.82 15.64 3.83
N ILE A 110 -19.86 15.72 2.90
CA ILE A 110 -18.44 15.90 3.22
C ILE A 110 -17.81 17.06 2.44
N GLU A 111 -16.85 17.74 3.07
CA GLU A 111 -15.94 18.70 2.44
C GLU A 111 -14.51 18.21 2.65
N VAL A 112 -13.82 17.80 1.59
CA VAL A 112 -12.40 17.44 1.67
C VAL A 112 -11.57 18.72 1.68
N VAL A 113 -10.91 18.98 2.80
CA VAL A 113 -10.06 20.17 3.00
C VAL A 113 -8.62 19.79 2.69
N LEU A 114 -8.11 20.27 1.55
CA LEU A 114 -6.71 20.08 1.17
C LEU A 114 -5.82 21.08 1.88
N GLU A 115 -4.79 20.60 2.59
CA GLU A 115 -3.80 21.42 3.30
C GLU A 115 -2.39 21.10 2.81
N ALA A 116 -1.63 22.13 2.42
CA ALA A 116 -0.23 21.94 2.07
C ALA A 116 0.59 21.66 3.33
N GLY A 117 1.19 20.48 3.40
CA GLY A 117 2.11 20.14 4.46
C GLY A 117 3.53 20.71 4.25
N PRO A 118 4.50 20.37 5.09
CA PRO A 118 5.87 20.81 4.91
C PRO A 118 6.49 20.22 3.61
N SER A 119 7.34 21.01 2.96
CA SER A 119 8.02 20.62 1.73
C SER A 119 9.12 19.57 1.91
N THR A 120 9.55 19.35 3.15
CA THR A 120 10.54 18.34 3.52
C THR A 120 10.04 17.55 4.73
N GLY A 121 10.31 16.24 4.76
CA GLY A 121 9.87 15.38 5.86
C GLY A 121 8.35 15.27 6.01
N PHE A 122 7.60 15.46 4.93
CA PHE A 122 6.14 15.49 4.91
C PHE A 122 5.49 14.33 5.66
N ILE A 123 5.84 13.08 5.29
CA ILE A 123 5.23 11.90 5.89
C ILE A 123 5.43 11.88 7.40
N SER A 124 6.65 12.09 7.87
CA SER A 124 6.95 12.09 9.30
C SER A 124 6.24 13.20 10.03
N ALA A 125 6.23 14.43 9.50
CA ALA A 125 5.61 15.57 10.14
C ALA A 125 4.08 15.43 10.24
N VAL A 126 3.41 15.00 9.16
CA VAL A 126 1.96 14.80 9.14
C VAL A 126 1.56 13.65 10.05
N ARG A 127 2.27 12.51 9.95
CA ARG A 127 2.03 11.34 10.80
C ARG A 127 2.13 11.67 12.29
N VAL A 128 3.24 12.30 12.69
CA VAL A 128 3.48 12.65 14.11
C VAL A 128 2.48 13.69 14.62
N SER A 129 2.01 14.58 13.73
CA SER A 129 1.00 15.57 14.14
C SER A 129 -0.36 14.97 14.45
N GLY A 130 -0.70 13.81 13.88
CA GLY A 130 -2.03 13.22 13.95
C GLY A 130 -3.15 14.07 13.29
N ARG A 131 -2.80 15.22 12.70
CA ARG A 131 -3.76 16.16 12.13
C ARG A 131 -4.10 15.82 10.69
N TYR A 132 -4.84 14.73 10.50
CA TYR A 132 -5.39 14.32 9.21
C TYR A 132 -6.57 13.37 9.41
N CYS A 133 -7.52 13.40 8.49
CA CYS A 133 -8.56 12.36 8.36
C CYS A 133 -8.18 11.37 7.25
N LEU A 134 -7.50 11.85 6.23
CA LEU A 134 -6.99 11.04 5.12
C LEU A 134 -5.62 11.57 4.73
N MET A 135 -4.64 10.68 4.54
CA MET A 135 -3.31 11.09 4.12
C MET A 135 -2.73 10.04 3.15
N LYS A 136 -2.11 10.50 2.07
CA LYS A 136 -1.29 9.63 1.22
C LYS A 136 0.07 9.44 1.87
N CYS A 137 0.52 8.19 1.94
CA CYS A 137 1.87 7.84 2.37
C CYS A 137 2.45 6.76 1.45
N ASN A 138 3.73 6.47 1.60
CA ASN A 138 4.40 5.38 0.92
C ASN A 138 5.20 4.55 1.91
N TRP A 139 5.39 3.30 1.59
CA TRP A 139 6.24 2.38 2.33
C TRP A 139 7.10 1.56 1.38
N GLY A 140 8.35 1.34 1.74
CA GLY A 140 9.25 0.40 1.09
C GLY A 140 9.60 -0.70 2.08
N PRO A 141 9.65 -1.97 1.65
CA PRO A 141 9.94 -3.07 2.57
C PRO A 141 11.38 -2.99 3.09
N ASP A 142 11.54 -3.18 4.40
CA ASP A 142 12.85 -3.20 5.05
C ASP A 142 13.51 -4.59 4.97
N TYR A 143 12.69 -5.64 4.84
CA TYR A 143 13.13 -7.04 4.74
C TYR A 143 12.12 -7.91 3.97
N ALA A 144 12.53 -9.13 3.61
CA ALA A 144 11.74 -10.05 2.75
C ALA A 144 10.74 -10.89 3.55
N ASP A 145 9.82 -10.25 4.26
CA ASP A 145 8.72 -10.90 4.97
C ASP A 145 7.51 -10.00 4.96
N PRO A 146 6.27 -10.51 4.83
CA PRO A 146 5.05 -9.71 4.86
C PRO A 146 4.87 -8.83 6.11
N GLU A 147 5.52 -9.20 7.21
CA GLU A 147 5.54 -8.42 8.45
C GLU A 147 5.95 -6.95 8.20
N THR A 148 6.88 -6.71 7.27
CA THR A 148 7.35 -5.34 6.94
C THR A 148 6.24 -4.40 6.47
N TYR A 149 5.09 -4.92 6.04
CA TYR A 149 3.92 -4.13 5.62
C TYR A 149 2.85 -4.00 6.72
N THR A 150 2.99 -4.73 7.81
CA THR A 150 2.02 -4.74 8.91
C THR A 150 2.58 -4.14 10.20
N ASP A 151 3.82 -4.40 10.57
CA ASP A 151 4.47 -3.85 11.76
C ASP A 151 4.47 -2.31 11.84
N PRO A 152 4.54 -1.53 10.71
CA PRO A 152 4.47 -0.07 10.78
C PRO A 152 3.18 0.50 11.39
N PHE A 153 2.14 -0.31 11.48
CA PHE A 153 0.87 0.10 12.09
C PHE A 153 0.78 -0.20 13.58
N LEU A 154 1.81 -0.80 14.19
CA LEU A 154 1.91 -0.91 15.64
C LEU A 154 2.29 0.43 16.28
N PRO A 155 1.65 0.84 17.38
CA PRO A 155 2.00 2.06 18.09
C PRO A 155 3.47 2.11 18.50
N ALA A 156 4.02 1.00 19.00
CA ALA A 156 5.39 0.88 19.47
C ALA A 156 6.44 1.02 18.35
N GLU A 157 6.11 0.57 17.15
CA GLU A 157 7.03 0.60 16.00
C GLU A 157 6.99 1.95 15.23
N GLY A 158 6.02 2.82 15.57
CA GLY A 158 6.03 4.24 15.22
C GLY A 158 5.93 4.60 13.74
N GLY A 159 5.64 3.64 12.85
CA GLY A 159 5.51 3.89 11.43
C GLY A 159 4.28 4.73 11.10
N PHE A 160 3.11 4.17 11.23
CA PHE A 160 1.82 4.79 10.95
C PHE A 160 0.89 4.63 12.14
N ASN A 161 0.43 5.72 12.72
CA ASN A 161 -0.37 5.73 13.95
C ASN A 161 -1.86 5.45 13.71
N ALA A 162 -2.26 4.88 12.57
CA ALA A 162 -3.66 4.69 12.24
C ALA A 162 -4.44 3.89 13.31
N PRO A 163 -3.94 2.77 13.85
CA PRO A 163 -4.63 2.05 14.93
C PRO A 163 -4.72 2.85 16.22
N GLU A 164 -3.65 3.55 16.63
CA GLU A 164 -3.65 4.39 17.83
C GLU A 164 -4.62 5.56 17.71
N LEU A 165 -4.61 6.25 16.57
CA LEU A 165 -5.56 7.32 16.28
C LEU A 165 -6.99 6.79 16.23
N ALA A 166 -7.20 5.62 15.65
CA ALA A 166 -8.52 4.99 15.60
C ALA A 166 -9.03 4.65 17.00
N GLU A 167 -8.19 4.18 17.91
CA GLU A 167 -8.54 3.93 19.31
C GLU A 167 -8.89 5.23 20.05
N GLU A 168 -8.06 6.27 19.92
CA GLU A 168 -8.29 7.58 20.51
C GLU A 168 -9.65 8.16 20.10
N TYR A 169 -9.99 8.04 18.82
CA TYR A 169 -11.27 8.51 18.29
C TYR A 169 -12.37 7.44 18.32
N ARG A 170 -12.12 6.27 18.92
CA ARG A 170 -13.04 5.12 18.99
C ARG A 170 -13.50 4.63 17.61
N LEU A 171 -12.58 4.60 16.67
CA LEU A 171 -12.78 4.10 15.32
C LEU A 171 -12.28 2.64 15.23
N GLY A 172 -13.18 1.68 15.26
CA GLY A 172 -12.84 0.26 15.11
C GLY A 172 -12.30 -0.42 16.37
N ASP A 173 -11.90 -1.67 16.25
CA ASP A 173 -11.33 -2.53 17.31
C ASP A 173 -9.81 -2.69 17.11
N THR A 174 -9.05 -1.69 17.49
CA THR A 174 -7.59 -1.67 17.27
C THR A 174 -6.83 -2.66 18.15
N GLY A 175 -7.32 -2.99 19.33
CA GLY A 175 -6.75 -4.05 20.18
C GLY A 175 -6.79 -5.42 19.50
N ARG A 176 -7.75 -5.62 18.59
CA ARG A 176 -7.82 -6.83 17.76
C ARG A 176 -6.68 -6.90 16.75
N TYR A 177 -6.28 -5.77 16.16
CA TYR A 177 -5.14 -5.72 15.26
C TYR A 177 -3.84 -6.14 15.94
N GLU A 178 -3.53 -5.57 17.11
CA GLU A 178 -2.35 -5.93 17.90
C GLU A 178 -2.34 -7.41 18.23
N THR A 179 -3.49 -7.98 18.59
CA THR A 179 -3.64 -9.41 18.88
C THR A 179 -3.36 -10.27 17.64
N LEU A 180 -3.91 -9.90 16.47
CA LEU A 180 -3.68 -10.62 15.20
C LEU A 180 -2.20 -10.58 14.80
N LEU A 181 -1.56 -9.42 14.96
CA LEU A 181 -0.16 -9.26 14.61
C LEU A 181 0.75 -10.04 15.57
N ALA A 182 0.50 -9.99 16.88
CA ALA A 182 1.24 -10.78 17.86
C ALA A 182 1.12 -12.28 17.60
N GLN A 183 -0.07 -12.78 17.21
CA GLN A 183 -0.27 -14.16 16.82
C GLN A 183 0.53 -14.52 15.56
N ALA A 184 0.61 -13.62 14.58
CA ALA A 184 1.39 -13.83 13.37
C ALA A 184 2.89 -13.87 13.66
N GLN A 185 3.39 -12.96 14.49
CA GLN A 185 4.79 -12.93 14.94
C GLN A 185 5.20 -14.17 15.72
N ALA A 186 4.30 -14.69 16.55
CA ALA A 186 4.54 -15.92 17.32
C ALA A 186 4.42 -17.20 16.49
N GLN A 187 3.95 -17.13 15.24
CA GLN A 187 3.73 -18.32 14.42
C GLN A 187 5.04 -18.88 13.89
N THR A 188 5.38 -20.10 14.33
CA THR A 188 6.63 -20.81 13.99
C THR A 188 6.42 -22.18 13.36
N GLU A 189 5.16 -22.61 13.18
CA GLU A 189 4.84 -23.95 12.69
C GLU A 189 5.32 -24.16 11.25
N SER A 190 4.98 -23.23 10.37
CA SER A 190 5.41 -23.22 8.97
C SER A 190 5.39 -21.82 8.39
N ARG A 191 6.10 -21.61 7.28
CA ARG A 191 6.03 -20.35 6.53
C ARG A 191 4.59 -20.05 6.10
N ARG A 192 3.85 -21.04 5.65
CA ARG A 192 2.48 -20.89 5.23
C ARG A 192 1.57 -20.44 6.37
N ALA A 193 1.64 -21.10 7.51
CA ALA A 193 0.84 -20.72 8.69
C ALA A 193 1.18 -19.32 9.18
N ARG A 194 2.48 -18.93 9.15
CA ARG A 194 2.93 -17.57 9.45
C ARG A 194 2.33 -16.55 8.47
N TYR A 195 2.44 -16.79 7.19
CA TYR A 195 1.94 -15.87 6.18
C TYR A 195 0.41 -15.75 6.17
N GLU A 196 -0.31 -16.83 6.41
CA GLU A 196 -1.76 -16.78 6.60
C GLU A 196 -2.17 -15.98 7.85
N ALA A 197 -1.34 -16.00 8.90
CA ALA A 197 -1.57 -15.19 10.09
C ALA A 197 -1.33 -13.70 9.81
N PHE A 198 -0.27 -13.33 9.10
CA PHE A 198 -0.05 -11.94 8.65
C PHE A 198 -1.13 -11.48 7.67
N ALA A 199 -1.59 -12.36 6.77
CA ALA A 199 -2.69 -12.06 5.85
C ALA A 199 -3.99 -11.69 6.59
N ARG A 200 -4.26 -12.29 7.75
CA ARG A 200 -5.40 -11.90 8.60
C ARG A 200 -5.21 -10.52 9.23
N ALA A 201 -4.00 -10.19 9.67
CA ALA A 201 -3.71 -8.88 10.24
C ALA A 201 -3.80 -7.76 9.17
N GLU A 202 -3.25 -8.01 7.99
CA GLU A 202 -3.32 -7.07 6.86
C GLU A 202 -4.77 -6.86 6.38
N ALA A 203 -5.52 -7.95 6.24
CA ALA A 203 -6.93 -7.89 5.85
C ALA A 203 -7.78 -7.08 6.85
N PHE A 204 -7.49 -7.19 8.14
CA PHE A 204 -8.15 -6.39 9.16
C PHE A 204 -7.96 -4.88 8.95
N LEU A 205 -6.73 -4.43 8.66
CA LEU A 205 -6.47 -3.00 8.37
C LEU A 205 -7.28 -2.50 7.17
N ILE A 206 -7.47 -3.34 6.17
CA ILE A 206 -8.20 -2.99 4.94
C ILE A 206 -9.71 -3.01 5.18
N ASP A 207 -10.23 -4.05 5.83
CA ASP A 207 -11.67 -4.23 6.05
C ASP A 207 -12.23 -3.24 7.08
N GLU A 208 -11.43 -2.85 8.09
CA GLU A 208 -11.78 -1.77 9.04
C GLU A 208 -11.53 -0.36 8.47
N ALA A 209 -11.11 -0.27 7.20
CA ALA A 209 -10.82 0.99 6.51
C ALA A 209 -9.79 1.89 7.20
N LEU A 210 -8.89 1.32 8.00
CA LEU A 210 -7.76 2.03 8.60
C LEU A 210 -6.71 2.40 7.55
N VAL A 211 -6.66 1.64 6.47
CA VAL A 211 -5.76 1.87 5.34
C VAL A 211 -6.46 1.53 4.02
N ILE A 212 -6.12 2.28 2.99
CA ILE A 212 -6.59 2.06 1.62
C ILE A 212 -5.36 1.69 0.78
N PRO A 213 -5.19 0.41 0.37
CA PRO A 213 -4.15 0.06 -0.57
C PRO A 213 -4.30 0.89 -1.84
N TYR A 214 -3.23 1.56 -2.27
CA TYR A 214 -3.33 2.50 -3.37
C TYR A 214 -2.61 2.00 -4.63
N ALA A 215 -1.29 2.08 -4.63
CA ALA A 215 -0.49 1.72 -5.78
C ALA A 215 0.91 1.25 -5.39
N ARG A 216 1.48 0.36 -6.20
CA ARG A 216 2.92 0.14 -6.17
C ARG A 216 3.63 1.29 -6.90
N GLY A 217 4.82 1.66 -6.41
CA GLY A 217 5.64 2.65 -7.08
C GLY A 217 6.03 2.21 -8.49
N THR A 218 6.08 3.18 -9.39
CA THR A 218 6.68 2.98 -10.71
C THR A 218 8.20 2.88 -10.56
N GLY A 219 8.81 1.95 -11.29
CA GLY A 219 10.25 1.90 -11.39
C GLY A 219 10.80 3.13 -12.10
N SER A 220 11.99 3.57 -11.69
CA SER A 220 12.72 4.62 -12.41
C SER A 220 13.45 4.03 -13.62
N TYR A 221 13.59 4.84 -14.70
CA TYR A 221 14.49 4.51 -15.79
C TYR A 221 15.93 4.81 -15.36
N TRP A 222 16.80 3.83 -15.50
CA TRP A 222 18.22 3.97 -15.17
C TRP A 222 19.06 3.90 -16.43
N ALA A 223 19.88 4.90 -16.65
CA ALA A 223 20.98 4.82 -17.59
C ALA A 223 22.23 4.41 -16.83
N CYS A 224 22.62 3.16 -16.92
CA CYS A 224 23.77 2.62 -16.19
C CYS A 224 24.62 1.70 -17.07
N ARG A 225 25.87 1.48 -16.64
CA ARG A 225 26.84 0.56 -17.28
C ARG A 225 26.91 -0.80 -16.59
N VAL A 226 25.90 -1.15 -15.79
CA VAL A 226 25.79 -2.43 -15.12
C VAL A 226 24.50 -3.12 -15.52
N ASN A 227 24.52 -4.45 -15.56
CA ASN A 227 23.28 -5.22 -15.71
C ASN A 227 22.70 -5.50 -14.32
N PRO A 228 21.56 -4.91 -13.97
CA PRO A 228 20.96 -5.11 -12.64
C PRO A 228 20.55 -6.56 -12.36
N LEU A 229 20.43 -7.39 -13.39
CA LEU A 229 20.09 -8.81 -13.28
C LEU A 229 21.28 -9.71 -12.94
N GLU A 230 22.51 -9.18 -12.94
CA GLU A 230 23.72 -9.91 -12.54
C GLU A 230 24.01 -9.84 -11.04
N GLY A 231 23.38 -8.92 -10.31
CA GLY A 231 23.53 -8.78 -8.87
C GLY A 231 22.83 -9.88 -8.09
N ALA A 232 23.09 -9.94 -6.80
CA ALA A 232 22.33 -10.79 -5.91
C ALA A 232 20.84 -10.39 -5.97
N TYR A 233 19.97 -11.40 -6.04
CA TYR A 233 18.54 -11.16 -6.00
C TYR A 233 18.15 -10.41 -4.72
N SER A 234 17.39 -9.33 -4.86
CA SER A 234 16.81 -8.59 -3.74
C SER A 234 15.30 -8.43 -3.99
N PRO A 235 14.44 -8.96 -3.13
CA PRO A 235 12.99 -8.79 -3.24
C PRO A 235 12.54 -7.34 -3.02
N PHE A 236 13.40 -6.50 -2.42
CA PHE A 236 13.09 -5.09 -2.13
C PHE A 236 13.50 -4.12 -3.25
N GLY A 237 13.93 -4.62 -4.39
CA GLY A 237 14.44 -3.78 -5.47
C GLY A 237 15.73 -3.02 -5.15
N LEU A 238 16.39 -3.30 -4.02
CA LEU A 238 17.68 -2.68 -3.68
C LEU A 238 18.78 -3.22 -4.58
N VAL A 239 19.40 -2.33 -5.34
CA VAL A 239 20.51 -2.69 -6.22
C VAL A 239 21.77 -2.87 -5.39
N ARG A 240 22.35 -4.08 -5.45
CA ARG A 240 23.64 -4.40 -4.84
C ARG A 240 24.69 -4.54 -5.93
N TYR A 241 25.56 -3.57 -6.03
CA TYR A 241 26.59 -3.52 -7.08
C TYR A 241 27.72 -4.55 -6.91
N LYS A 242 27.87 -5.15 -5.74
CA LYS A 242 28.88 -6.18 -5.49
C LYS A 242 28.64 -7.40 -6.38
N GLY A 243 29.62 -7.73 -7.20
CA GLY A 243 29.55 -8.86 -8.14
C GLY A 243 29.02 -8.51 -9.53
N MET A 244 28.56 -7.27 -9.75
CA MET A 244 28.18 -6.81 -11.09
C MET A 244 29.42 -6.40 -11.91
N ARG A 245 29.32 -6.63 -13.21
CA ARG A 245 30.36 -6.18 -14.17
C ARG A 245 30.00 -4.80 -14.70
N LEU A 246 31.06 -3.97 -14.92
CA LEU A 246 30.93 -2.77 -15.75
C LEU A 246 31.04 -3.16 -17.22
N TYR A 247 30.07 -2.77 -18.01
CA TYR A 247 30.06 -2.99 -19.45
C TYR A 247 30.71 -1.79 -20.17
N ASP A 248 31.58 -2.06 -21.15
CA ASP A 248 32.18 -1.02 -21.97
C ASP A 248 31.24 -0.53 -23.06
N GLN A 249 30.28 -1.37 -23.46
CA GLN A 249 29.24 -1.06 -24.43
C GLN A 249 27.85 -1.22 -23.79
N PRO A 250 26.85 -0.46 -24.23
CA PRO A 250 25.46 -0.63 -23.79
C PRO A 250 24.96 -2.05 -24.10
N LEU A 251 24.18 -2.62 -23.18
CA LEU A 251 23.46 -3.86 -23.43
C LEU A 251 22.41 -3.62 -24.53
N THR A 252 22.36 -4.50 -25.52
CA THR A 252 21.28 -4.47 -26.50
C THR A 252 19.97 -4.93 -25.87
N ARG A 253 18.85 -4.59 -26.49
CA ARG A 253 17.53 -5.06 -26.05
C ARG A 253 17.46 -6.60 -25.97
N ASP A 254 18.09 -7.27 -26.93
CA ASP A 254 18.12 -8.73 -27.00
C ASP A 254 18.99 -9.33 -25.90
N ASP A 255 20.14 -8.73 -25.60
CA ASP A 255 20.99 -9.15 -24.49
C ASP A 255 20.26 -9.03 -23.16
N TYR A 256 19.60 -7.89 -22.92
CA TYR A 256 18.77 -7.69 -21.75
C TYR A 256 17.62 -8.69 -21.66
N GLY A 257 16.92 -8.94 -22.76
CA GLY A 257 15.84 -9.92 -22.83
C GLY A 257 16.29 -11.34 -22.49
N ARG A 258 17.46 -11.75 -22.96
CA ARG A 258 18.05 -13.05 -22.59
C ARG A 258 18.42 -13.11 -21.12
N ALA A 259 19.05 -12.07 -20.58
CA ALA A 259 19.41 -11.99 -19.18
C ALA A 259 18.17 -12.02 -18.27
N LEU A 260 17.12 -11.29 -18.62
CA LEU A 260 15.86 -11.27 -17.89
C LEU A 260 15.18 -12.66 -17.84
N LYS A 261 15.17 -13.37 -18.98
CA LYS A 261 14.63 -14.72 -19.04
C LYS A 261 15.41 -15.69 -18.14
N ALA A 262 16.73 -15.65 -18.22
CA ALA A 262 17.60 -16.47 -17.37
C ALA A 262 17.42 -16.16 -15.88
N TRP A 263 17.32 -14.88 -15.54
CA TRP A 263 17.09 -14.42 -14.17
C TRP A 263 15.74 -14.91 -13.61
N ARG A 264 14.67 -14.83 -14.41
CA ARG A 264 13.34 -15.34 -14.01
C ARG A 264 13.35 -16.85 -13.74
N LEU A 265 14.01 -17.64 -14.60
CA LEU A 265 14.15 -19.07 -14.40
C LEU A 265 14.93 -19.40 -13.12
N GLU A 266 16.04 -18.71 -12.88
CA GLU A 266 16.83 -18.91 -11.68
C GLU A 266 16.08 -18.49 -10.42
N ARG A 267 15.31 -17.38 -10.48
CA ARG A 267 14.43 -16.97 -9.38
C ARG A 267 13.42 -18.06 -9.04
N THR A 268 12.72 -18.62 -10.04
CA THR A 268 11.75 -19.70 -9.80
C THR A 268 12.39 -20.91 -9.16
N ARG A 269 13.58 -21.33 -9.66
CA ARG A 269 14.33 -22.43 -9.08
C ARG A 269 14.68 -22.21 -7.62
N ARG A 270 15.21 -21.03 -7.28
CA ARG A 270 15.58 -20.69 -5.90
C ARG A 270 14.39 -20.64 -4.95
N LEU A 271 13.24 -20.16 -5.42
CA LEU A 271 12.00 -20.17 -4.64
C LEU A 271 11.59 -21.60 -4.31
N GLN A 272 11.60 -22.50 -5.31
CA GLN A 272 11.28 -23.92 -5.11
C GLN A 272 12.27 -24.61 -4.15
N GLU A 273 13.56 -24.32 -4.26
CA GLU A 273 14.58 -24.89 -3.36
C GLU A 273 14.50 -24.35 -1.92
N ALA A 274 14.02 -23.13 -1.74
CA ALA A 274 13.82 -22.55 -0.41
C ALA A 274 12.56 -23.09 0.30
N GLU A 275 11.68 -23.74 -0.45
CA GLU A 275 10.44 -24.35 0.04
C GLU A 275 10.58 -25.86 0.30
N ALA A 276 11.65 -26.48 -0.19
CA ALA A 276 11.97 -27.90 0.02
C ALA A 276 12.76 -28.15 1.32
#